data_9988c591d7e633513dd7d61c15b45bdd
#
_entry.id   9988c591d7e633513dd7d61c15b45bdd
#
_cell.length_a   1.000
_cell.length_b   1.000
_cell.length_c   1.000
_cell.angle_alpha   90.00
_cell.angle_beta   90.00
_cell.angle_gamma   90.00
#
_symmetry.space_group_name_H-M   'P 1'
#
loop_
_entity.id
_entity.type
_entity.pdbx_description
1 polymer ?
#
loop_
_entity_poly.entity_id
_entity_poly.type
_entity_poly.pdbx_seq_one_letter_code
_entity_poly.pdbx_strand_id
1 'polypeptide(L)'
;MEIVNSELLSRGVALLLNEAFAGPSGKGSWFTDEDPESGLLGTLERLSAAEASVPLTPGDAATAASHASHVRYALHLANRAMKGENPYRDADWKGSWAATAVSGEEWKALQASLRVEFENLKTAVSDPAVWSSDMRVFGMMGNIAHSAWHLGALRQALGLVETPAPGGKE
;
A
#
# COMPACT_ATOMS: atom_id res chain seq x y z
N MET A 1 -17.36 18.31 22.25
CA MET A 1 -16.87 17.44 21.15
C MET A 1 -15.43 17.88 20.90
N GLU A 2 -14.48 17.06 21.31
CA GLU A 2 -13.07 17.35 21.03
C GLU A 2 -12.85 17.29 19.52
N ILE A 3 -12.42 18.41 18.95
CA ILE A 3 -12.06 18.47 17.52
C ILE A 3 -10.71 17.78 17.40
N VAL A 4 -10.65 16.71 16.62
CA VAL A 4 -9.36 16.04 16.31
C VAL A 4 -8.43 17.08 15.69
N ASN A 5 -7.26 17.27 16.31
CA ASN A 5 -6.26 18.19 15.78
C ASN A 5 -5.76 17.67 14.42
N SER A 6 -5.94 18.44 13.36
CA SER A 6 -5.57 18.08 11.98
C SER A 6 -4.08 17.80 11.82
N GLU A 7 -3.21 18.42 12.62
CA GLU A 7 -1.77 18.12 12.63
C GLU A 7 -1.49 16.74 13.21
N LEU A 8 -2.20 16.35 14.28
CA LEU A 8 -2.08 15.01 14.87
C LEU A 8 -2.56 13.95 13.89
N LEU A 9 -3.68 14.24 13.20
CA LEU A 9 -4.22 13.37 12.16
C LEU A 9 -3.23 13.19 10.99
N SER A 10 -2.67 14.29 10.48
CA SER A 10 -1.64 14.26 9.41
C SER A 10 -0.45 13.38 9.81
N ARG A 11 0.09 13.56 11.01
CA ARG A 11 1.23 12.76 11.49
C ARG A 11 0.88 11.29 11.61
N GLY A 12 -0.27 10.96 12.20
CA GLY A 12 -0.72 9.57 12.36
C GLY A 12 -0.95 8.88 11.01
N VAL A 13 -1.63 9.55 10.09
CA VAL A 13 -1.90 9.04 8.75
C VAL A 13 -0.60 8.87 7.95
N ALA A 14 0.30 9.85 7.98
CA ALA A 14 1.58 9.77 7.29
C ALA A 14 2.47 8.64 7.84
N LEU A 15 2.45 8.40 9.15
CA LEU A 15 3.18 7.31 9.79
C LEU A 15 2.66 5.95 9.33
N LEU A 16 1.34 5.72 9.39
CA LEU A 16 0.75 4.44 8.99
C LEU A 16 0.86 4.19 7.48
N LEU A 17 0.71 5.24 6.68
CA LEU A 17 0.94 5.17 5.24
C LEU A 17 2.40 4.81 4.94
N ASN A 18 3.36 5.43 5.64
CA ASN A 18 4.77 5.10 5.51
C ASN A 18 5.04 3.64 5.84
N GLU A 19 4.49 3.13 6.93
CA GLU A 19 4.67 1.73 7.33
C GLU A 19 4.12 0.76 6.28
N ALA A 20 2.93 1.03 5.73
CA ALA A 20 2.34 0.20 4.68
C ALA A 20 3.21 0.11 3.41
N PHE A 21 3.93 1.17 3.05
CA PHE A 21 4.68 1.23 1.80
C PHE A 21 6.19 1.10 1.96
N ALA A 22 6.79 1.83 2.89
CA ALA A 22 8.24 1.86 3.09
C ALA A 22 8.72 1.00 4.26
N GLY A 23 7.81 0.57 5.14
CA GLY A 23 8.13 -0.09 6.39
C GLY A 23 8.18 0.88 7.57
N PRO A 24 8.40 0.39 8.80
CA PRO A 24 8.40 1.20 10.01
C PRO A 24 9.53 2.22 9.99
N SER A 25 9.26 3.45 10.45
CA SER A 25 10.23 4.56 10.46
C SER A 25 10.95 4.75 11.80
N GLY A 26 10.86 3.77 12.71
CA GLY A 26 11.43 3.89 14.07
C GLY A 26 11.52 2.54 14.76
N LYS A 27 11.60 2.57 16.10
CA LYS A 27 11.52 1.35 16.89
C LYS A 27 10.07 0.90 17.02
N GLY A 28 9.81 -0.36 16.67
CA GLY A 28 8.47 -0.96 16.70
C GLY A 28 7.68 -0.71 15.43
N SER A 29 6.68 -1.53 15.24
CA SER A 29 5.77 -1.59 14.09
C SER A 29 4.33 -1.57 14.59
N TRP A 30 3.40 -1.04 13.80
CA TRP A 30 1.97 -1.05 14.10
C TRP A 30 1.27 -2.27 13.49
N PHE A 31 1.71 -2.74 12.32
CA PHE A 31 1.07 -3.84 11.61
C PHE A 31 1.99 -4.59 10.63
N THR A 32 3.28 -4.25 10.58
CA THR A 32 4.31 -5.01 9.86
C THR A 32 5.21 -5.76 10.85
N ASP A 33 6.49 -5.82 10.61
CA ASP A 33 7.53 -6.24 11.55
C ASP A 33 8.62 -5.16 11.65
N GLU A 34 9.65 -5.38 12.45
CA GLU A 34 10.71 -4.37 12.67
C GLU A 34 11.71 -4.26 11.49
N ASP A 35 11.57 -5.11 10.45
CA ASP A 35 12.39 -4.99 9.23
C ASP A 35 12.03 -3.68 8.50
N PRO A 36 12.99 -2.78 8.27
CA PRO A 36 12.73 -1.52 7.58
C PRO A 36 12.25 -1.68 6.14
N GLU A 37 12.42 -2.88 5.54
CA GLU A 37 11.94 -3.21 4.19
C GLU A 37 10.62 -4.02 4.19
N SER A 38 9.93 -4.08 5.34
CA SER A 38 8.70 -4.87 5.49
C SER A 38 7.47 -4.27 4.80
N GLY A 39 7.54 -3.05 4.28
CA GLY A 39 6.48 -2.42 3.51
C GLY A 39 6.33 -2.97 2.08
N LEU A 40 5.27 -2.51 1.38
CA LEU A 40 4.95 -2.95 0.01
C LEU A 40 6.11 -2.74 -0.96
N LEU A 41 6.80 -1.61 -0.89
CA LEU A 41 7.91 -1.30 -1.80
C LEU A 41 9.05 -2.30 -1.62
N GLY A 42 9.54 -2.51 -0.40
CA GLY A 42 10.59 -3.48 -0.12
C GLY A 42 10.18 -4.91 -0.44
N THR A 43 8.93 -5.29 -0.11
CA THR A 43 8.38 -6.61 -0.47
C THR A 43 8.41 -6.87 -1.98
N LEU A 44 8.01 -5.88 -2.79
CA LEU A 44 7.97 -6.01 -4.25
C LEU A 44 9.35 -5.92 -4.90
N GLU A 45 10.27 -5.14 -4.34
CA GLU A 45 11.64 -4.97 -4.84
C GLU A 45 12.48 -6.25 -4.76
N ARG A 46 12.12 -7.17 -3.85
CA ARG A 46 12.76 -8.49 -3.72
C ARG A 46 12.42 -9.45 -4.87
N LEU A 47 11.38 -9.14 -5.68
CA LEU A 47 10.88 -10.03 -6.73
C LEU A 47 11.47 -9.65 -8.10
N SER A 48 11.91 -10.66 -8.84
CA SER A 48 12.10 -10.55 -10.29
C SER A 48 10.74 -10.45 -11.00
N ALA A 49 10.73 -10.00 -12.26
CA ALA A 49 9.52 -9.95 -13.07
C ALA A 49 8.90 -11.35 -13.26
N ALA A 50 9.73 -12.39 -13.35
CA ALA A 50 9.27 -13.77 -13.47
C ALA A 50 8.52 -14.20 -12.19
N GLU A 51 9.08 -13.96 -11.00
CA GLU A 51 8.45 -14.25 -9.72
C GLU A 51 7.18 -13.42 -9.51
N ALA A 52 7.21 -12.13 -9.88
CA ALA A 52 6.05 -11.24 -9.77
C ALA A 52 4.88 -11.65 -10.69
N SER A 53 5.12 -12.48 -11.71
CA SER A 53 4.14 -12.99 -12.67
C SER A 53 3.59 -14.38 -12.32
N VAL A 54 4.04 -14.99 -11.21
CA VAL A 54 3.52 -16.29 -10.75
C VAL A 54 2.25 -16.07 -9.93
N PRO A 55 1.18 -16.90 -10.14
CA PRO A 55 0.02 -16.89 -9.27
C PRO A 55 0.40 -17.11 -7.80
N LEU A 56 -0.12 -16.26 -6.90
CA LEU A 56 0.21 -16.31 -5.47
C LEU A 56 -0.35 -17.54 -4.78
N THR A 57 -1.48 -18.05 -5.26
CA THR A 57 -2.10 -19.28 -4.75
C THR A 57 -2.52 -20.19 -5.91
N PRO A 58 -2.45 -21.53 -5.75
CA PRO A 58 -2.89 -22.45 -6.78
C PRO A 58 -4.37 -22.22 -7.16
N GLY A 59 -4.62 -22.03 -8.45
CA GLY A 59 -5.97 -21.81 -8.98
C GLY A 59 -6.47 -20.37 -8.96
N ASP A 60 -5.71 -19.42 -8.41
CA ASP A 60 -5.97 -17.99 -8.51
C ASP A 60 -5.25 -17.39 -9.73
N ALA A 61 -5.80 -16.29 -10.26
CA ALA A 61 -5.15 -15.50 -11.30
C ALA A 61 -4.32 -14.34 -10.74
N ALA A 62 -4.43 -14.04 -9.44
CA ALA A 62 -3.75 -12.93 -8.80
C ALA A 62 -2.25 -13.22 -8.64
N THR A 63 -1.42 -12.26 -9.06
CA THR A 63 0.03 -12.29 -9.00
C THR A 63 0.55 -11.08 -8.22
N ALA A 64 1.82 -11.07 -7.81
CA ALA A 64 2.40 -9.88 -7.17
C ALA A 64 2.33 -8.64 -8.10
N ALA A 65 2.48 -8.84 -9.42
CA ALA A 65 2.34 -7.75 -10.40
C ALA A 65 0.92 -7.19 -10.44
N SER A 66 -0.12 -8.04 -10.41
CA SER A 66 -1.50 -7.56 -10.39
C SER A 66 -1.86 -6.85 -9.08
N HIS A 67 -1.38 -7.32 -7.94
CA HIS A 67 -1.50 -6.62 -6.66
C HIS A 67 -0.82 -5.24 -6.70
N ALA A 68 0.42 -5.16 -7.20
CA ALA A 68 1.15 -3.90 -7.32
C ALA A 68 0.43 -2.90 -8.25
N SER A 69 -0.09 -3.37 -9.39
CA SER A 69 -0.88 -2.57 -10.32
C SER A 69 -2.15 -2.03 -9.69
N HIS A 70 -2.88 -2.88 -8.95
CA HIS A 70 -4.11 -2.50 -8.28
C HIS A 70 -3.86 -1.48 -7.16
N VAL A 71 -2.87 -1.71 -6.32
CA VAL A 71 -2.50 -0.75 -5.25
C VAL A 71 -2.03 0.58 -5.83
N ARG A 72 -1.17 0.55 -6.86
CA ARG A 72 -0.75 1.77 -7.55
C ARG A 72 -1.96 2.56 -8.08
N TYR A 73 -2.94 1.86 -8.67
CA TYR A 73 -4.15 2.50 -9.16
C TYR A 73 -4.98 3.11 -8.03
N ALA A 74 -5.13 2.43 -6.90
CA ALA A 74 -5.82 2.95 -5.72
C ALA A 74 -5.16 4.24 -5.20
N LEU A 75 -3.80 4.26 -5.11
CA LEU A 75 -3.06 5.47 -4.74
C LEU A 75 -3.24 6.61 -5.76
N HIS A 76 -3.24 6.30 -7.05
CA HIS A 76 -3.51 7.27 -8.10
C HIS A 76 -4.87 7.95 -7.92
N LEU A 77 -5.92 7.16 -7.67
CA LEU A 77 -7.25 7.71 -7.38
C LEU A 77 -7.26 8.55 -6.08
N ALA A 78 -6.58 8.08 -5.03
CA ALA A 78 -6.46 8.83 -3.79
C ALA A 78 -5.75 10.18 -3.99
N ASN A 79 -4.65 10.21 -4.75
CA ASN A 79 -3.94 11.45 -5.10
C ASN A 79 -4.82 12.45 -5.85
N ARG A 80 -5.65 11.97 -6.77
CA ARG A 80 -6.64 12.81 -7.49
C ARG A 80 -7.71 13.34 -6.54
N ALA A 81 -8.21 12.49 -5.63
CA ALA A 81 -9.19 12.90 -4.63
C ALA A 81 -8.63 13.96 -3.67
N MET A 82 -7.35 13.86 -3.28
CA MET A 82 -6.69 14.89 -2.46
C MET A 82 -6.61 16.26 -3.16
N LYS A 83 -6.57 16.26 -4.50
CA LYS A 83 -6.64 17.48 -5.33
C LYS A 83 -8.06 18.00 -5.53
N GLY A 84 -9.07 17.36 -4.94
CA GLY A 84 -10.47 17.78 -5.03
C GLY A 84 -11.26 17.20 -6.21
N GLU A 85 -10.69 16.24 -6.94
CA GLU A 85 -11.41 15.51 -7.97
C GLU A 85 -12.35 14.45 -7.36
N ASN A 86 -13.27 13.94 -8.17
CA ASN A 86 -14.06 12.74 -7.85
C ASN A 86 -13.69 11.58 -8.80
N PRO A 87 -12.52 10.95 -8.59
CA PRO A 87 -12.00 9.93 -9.50
C PRO A 87 -12.68 8.57 -9.35
N TYR A 88 -13.45 8.38 -8.29
CA TYR A 88 -14.10 7.09 -7.99
C TYR A 88 -15.34 6.84 -8.85
N ARG A 89 -15.91 7.91 -9.42
CA ARG A 89 -17.10 7.84 -10.27
C ARG A 89 -16.91 6.96 -11.49
N ASP A 90 -15.72 7.06 -12.12
CA ASP A 90 -15.40 6.40 -13.38
C ASP A 90 -14.20 5.44 -13.20
N ALA A 91 -13.98 4.94 -11.97
CA ALA A 91 -12.85 4.09 -11.64
C ALA A 91 -12.99 2.68 -12.25
N ASP A 92 -11.99 2.26 -13.00
CA ASP A 92 -11.88 0.90 -13.54
C ASP A 92 -11.14 -0.02 -12.58
N TRP A 93 -11.82 -0.42 -11.51
CA TRP A 93 -11.27 -1.34 -10.52
C TRP A 93 -10.96 -2.71 -11.10
N LYS A 94 -11.73 -3.18 -12.09
CA LYS A 94 -11.48 -4.47 -12.73
C LYS A 94 -10.22 -4.43 -13.58
N GLY A 95 -10.06 -3.38 -14.38
CA GLY A 95 -8.88 -3.21 -15.24
C GLY A 95 -7.59 -3.03 -14.44
N SER A 96 -7.66 -2.51 -13.20
CA SER A 96 -6.47 -2.35 -12.35
C SER A 96 -5.77 -3.67 -11.99
N TRP A 97 -6.45 -4.81 -12.10
CA TRP A 97 -5.92 -6.16 -11.87
C TRP A 97 -5.35 -6.84 -13.12
N ALA A 98 -5.40 -6.20 -14.29
CA ALA A 98 -5.07 -6.84 -15.58
C ALA A 98 -3.58 -7.20 -15.75
N ALA A 99 -2.67 -6.57 -15.01
CA ALA A 99 -1.23 -6.82 -15.10
C ALA A 99 -0.82 -8.12 -14.36
N THR A 100 -1.26 -9.27 -14.84
CA THR A 100 -0.97 -10.58 -14.23
C THR A 100 0.39 -11.15 -14.62
N ALA A 101 0.97 -10.67 -15.73
CA ALA A 101 2.31 -11.01 -16.18
C ALA A 101 3.01 -9.75 -16.69
N VAL A 102 4.30 -9.62 -16.40
CA VAL A 102 5.11 -8.44 -16.73
C VAL A 102 6.50 -8.84 -17.23
N SER A 103 7.04 -8.09 -18.19
CA SER A 103 8.46 -8.12 -18.56
C SER A 103 9.32 -7.43 -17.50
N GLY A 104 10.64 -7.60 -17.56
CA GLY A 104 11.56 -6.92 -16.65
C GLY A 104 11.48 -5.40 -16.70
N GLU A 105 11.23 -4.82 -17.87
CA GLU A 105 11.05 -3.38 -18.04
C GLU A 105 9.71 -2.90 -17.46
N GLU A 106 8.62 -3.60 -17.76
CA GLU A 106 7.29 -3.28 -17.21
C GLU A 106 7.26 -3.41 -15.69
N TRP A 107 7.93 -4.43 -15.13
CA TRP A 107 8.02 -4.60 -13.68
C TRP A 107 8.72 -3.42 -13.00
N LYS A 108 9.87 -3.01 -13.52
CA LYS A 108 10.60 -1.83 -13.01
C LYS A 108 9.78 -0.55 -13.14
N ALA A 109 9.10 -0.36 -14.27
CA ALA A 109 8.24 0.80 -14.49
C ALA A 109 7.05 0.82 -13.51
N LEU A 110 6.44 -0.33 -13.23
CA LEU A 110 5.35 -0.47 -12.26
C LEU A 110 5.81 -0.15 -10.84
N GLN A 111 6.94 -0.71 -10.39
CA GLN A 111 7.54 -0.40 -9.09
C GLN A 111 7.85 1.10 -8.94
N ALA A 112 8.47 1.70 -9.96
CA ALA A 112 8.78 3.14 -9.97
C ALA A 112 7.50 3.99 -9.91
N SER A 113 6.47 3.64 -10.68
CA SER A 113 5.18 4.34 -10.67
C SER A 113 4.46 4.21 -9.33
N LEU A 114 4.48 3.03 -8.70
CA LEU A 114 3.92 2.83 -7.35
C LEU A 114 4.62 3.71 -6.32
N ARG A 115 5.96 3.79 -6.36
CA ARG A 115 6.75 4.66 -5.49
C ARG A 115 6.38 6.13 -5.67
N VAL A 116 6.22 6.60 -6.91
CA VAL A 116 5.82 7.98 -7.20
C VAL A 116 4.43 8.29 -6.63
N GLU A 117 3.44 7.40 -6.81
CA GLU A 117 2.10 7.60 -6.26
C GLU A 117 2.11 7.61 -4.73
N PHE A 118 2.92 6.77 -4.10
CA PHE A 118 3.09 6.76 -2.64
C PHE A 118 3.70 8.07 -2.13
N GLU A 119 4.81 8.55 -2.71
CA GLU A 119 5.47 9.78 -2.26
C GLU A 119 4.57 11.02 -2.44
N ASN A 120 3.81 11.06 -3.55
CA ASN A 120 2.83 12.11 -3.77
C ASN A 120 1.74 12.11 -2.69
N LEU A 121 1.20 10.94 -2.36
CA LEU A 121 0.14 10.82 -1.35
C LEU A 121 0.68 11.14 0.05
N LYS A 122 1.88 10.64 0.39
CA LYS A 122 2.56 10.96 1.65
C LYS A 122 2.77 12.47 1.82
N THR A 123 3.16 13.15 0.75
CA THR A 123 3.29 14.61 0.75
C THR A 123 1.94 15.28 0.97
N ALA A 124 0.90 14.85 0.25
CA ALA A 124 -0.43 15.44 0.37
C ALA A 124 -1.03 15.28 1.78
N VAL A 125 -0.93 14.09 2.40
CA VAL A 125 -1.49 13.85 3.74
C VAL A 125 -0.71 14.52 4.86
N SER A 126 0.51 14.97 4.61
CA SER A 126 1.33 15.71 5.57
C SER A 126 0.88 17.15 5.76
N ASP A 127 0.05 17.69 4.85
CA ASP A 127 -0.56 19.01 4.99
C ASP A 127 -1.86 18.93 5.82
N PRO A 128 -1.92 19.55 7.03
CA PRO A 128 -3.11 19.53 7.87
C PRO A 128 -4.36 20.13 7.19
N ALA A 129 -4.20 20.98 6.19
CA ALA A 129 -5.30 21.63 5.47
C ALA A 129 -6.11 20.65 4.59
N VAL A 130 -5.58 19.47 4.27
CA VAL A 130 -6.31 18.50 3.47
C VAL A 130 -7.48 17.86 4.21
N TRP A 131 -7.47 17.85 5.54
CA TRP A 131 -8.47 17.19 6.39
C TRP A 131 -9.74 18.04 6.56
N SER A 132 -10.30 18.50 5.45
CA SER A 132 -11.44 19.41 5.39
C SER A 132 -12.80 18.72 5.33
N SER A 133 -12.85 17.37 5.28
CA SER A 133 -14.11 16.61 5.25
C SER A 133 -13.92 15.19 5.77
N ASP A 134 -15.01 14.63 6.30
CA ASP A 134 -15.05 13.22 6.77
C ASP A 134 -14.67 12.24 5.66
N MET A 135 -15.07 12.53 4.42
CA MET A 135 -14.76 11.69 3.27
C MET A 135 -13.26 11.58 3.00
N ARG A 136 -12.48 12.63 3.24
CA ARG A 136 -11.02 12.58 3.11
C ARG A 136 -10.39 11.73 4.21
N VAL A 137 -10.90 11.85 5.43
CA VAL A 137 -10.44 11.04 6.57
C VAL A 137 -10.77 9.57 6.32
N PHE A 138 -12.02 9.24 6.03
CA PHE A 138 -12.45 7.85 5.80
C PHE A 138 -11.80 7.23 4.57
N GLY A 139 -11.70 8.00 3.49
CA GLY A 139 -11.02 7.56 2.27
C GLY A 139 -9.56 7.22 2.50
N MET A 140 -8.86 8.00 3.33
CA MET A 140 -7.46 7.72 3.65
C MET A 140 -7.29 6.55 4.61
N MET A 141 -8.13 6.43 5.65
CA MET A 141 -8.14 5.26 6.52
C MET A 141 -8.43 3.98 5.73
N GLY A 142 -9.40 4.03 4.81
CA GLY A 142 -9.70 2.94 3.89
C GLY A 142 -8.53 2.59 2.98
N ASN A 143 -7.80 3.59 2.48
CA ASN A 143 -6.63 3.37 1.62
C ASN A 143 -5.47 2.70 2.39
N ILE A 144 -5.21 3.12 3.64
CA ILE A 144 -4.21 2.47 4.50
C ILE A 144 -4.61 1.02 4.78
N ALA A 145 -5.86 0.76 5.18
CA ALA A 145 -6.36 -0.59 5.45
C ALA A 145 -6.28 -1.49 4.20
N HIS A 146 -6.65 -0.95 3.03
CA HIS A 146 -6.55 -1.63 1.74
C HIS A 146 -5.10 -1.98 1.39
N SER A 147 -4.18 -1.04 1.56
CA SER A 147 -2.75 -1.25 1.30
C SER A 147 -2.13 -2.27 2.26
N ALA A 148 -2.48 -2.19 3.56
CA ALA A 148 -2.04 -3.15 4.57
C ALA A 148 -2.58 -4.57 4.29
N TRP A 149 -3.83 -4.68 3.81
CA TRP A 149 -4.40 -5.98 3.39
C TRP A 149 -3.61 -6.58 2.23
N HIS A 150 -3.29 -5.78 1.18
CA HIS A 150 -2.48 -6.25 0.06
C HIS A 150 -1.07 -6.63 0.49
N LEU A 151 -0.46 -5.85 1.38
CA LEU A 151 0.85 -6.17 1.96
C LEU A 151 0.82 -7.50 2.69
N GLY A 152 -0.16 -7.71 3.57
CA GLY A 152 -0.32 -8.96 4.32
C GLY A 152 -0.51 -10.16 3.39
N ALA A 153 -1.38 -10.05 2.38
CA ALA A 153 -1.62 -11.10 1.39
C ALA A 153 -0.34 -11.48 0.62
N LEU A 154 0.41 -10.48 0.14
CA LEU A 154 1.68 -10.69 -0.56
C LEU A 154 2.73 -11.34 0.35
N ARG A 155 2.96 -10.81 1.53
CA ARG A 155 3.97 -11.33 2.46
C ARG A 155 3.65 -12.76 2.90
N GLN A 156 2.37 -13.05 3.16
CA GLN A 156 1.93 -14.41 3.50
C GLN A 156 2.17 -15.38 2.34
N ALA A 157 1.75 -15.02 1.13
CA ALA A 157 1.90 -15.87 -0.05
C ALA A 157 3.39 -16.10 -0.45
N LEU A 158 4.24 -15.12 -0.20
CA LEU A 158 5.68 -15.18 -0.47
C LEU A 158 6.49 -15.80 0.67
N GLY A 159 5.86 -16.22 1.76
CA GLY A 159 6.53 -16.81 2.92
C GLY A 159 7.42 -15.82 3.69
N LEU A 160 7.12 -14.53 3.63
CA LEU A 160 7.88 -13.46 4.28
C LEU A 160 7.34 -13.09 5.68
N VAL A 161 6.33 -13.81 6.16
CA VAL A 161 5.78 -13.65 7.52
C VAL A 161 6.38 -14.74 8.40
N GLU A 162 7.08 -14.34 9.45
CA GLU A 162 7.51 -15.30 10.47
C GLU A 162 6.27 -15.80 11.24
N THR A 163 5.99 -17.11 11.08
CA THR A 163 5.03 -17.77 11.96
C THR A 163 5.73 -18.11 13.27
N PRO A 164 5.24 -17.64 14.44
CA PRO A 164 5.81 -18.07 15.72
C PRO A 164 5.82 -19.58 15.79
N ALA A 165 6.94 -20.18 16.20
CA ALA A 165 7.03 -21.62 16.40
C ALA A 165 5.92 -22.07 17.36
N PRO A 166 5.16 -23.14 17.06
CA PRO A 166 4.15 -23.63 17.98
C PRO A 166 4.82 -24.05 19.29
N GLY A 167 4.51 -23.33 20.38
CA GLY A 167 4.99 -23.63 21.73
C GLY A 167 6.06 -22.71 22.31
N GLY A 168 6.40 -21.58 21.71
CA GLY A 168 7.17 -20.52 22.35
C GLY A 168 6.34 -19.92 23.49
N LYS A 169 6.68 -20.25 24.74
CA LYS A 169 6.09 -19.62 25.93
C LYS A 169 6.57 -18.18 25.98
N GLU A 170 5.65 -17.24 26.15
CA GLU A 170 5.92 -15.87 26.63
C GLU A 170 6.68 -15.87 27.95
#